data_56d9fd4c60236ca93054833b90d15e8b
#
_entry.id   56d9fd4c60236ca93054833b90d15e8b
#
_cell.length_a   1.000
_cell.length_b   1.000
_cell.length_c   1.000
_cell.angle_alpha   90.00
_cell.angle_beta   90.00
_cell.angle_gamma   90.00
#
_symmetry.space_group_name_H-M   'P 1'
#
loop_
_entity.id
_entity.type
_entity.pdbx_description
1 polymer ?
#
loop_
_entity_poly.entity_id
_entity_poly.type
_entity_poly.pdbx_seq_one_letter_code
_entity_poly.pdbx_strand_id
1 'polypeptide(L)'
;MPPLETRIHLDMLARSQRPGLRRRLQLARRALLPEEGDALEAEGLARRTRAALGALFGSRRLYGLEWGDPDEVAYLRHVRDHFLKPYVTPATVVLEVGPGGGRWTRYMLGARHLYLVDYHQELLDELARSFRGDTLTMIRNSGSDFPGVPPASVDFLFSFGCFVHLDSEIIDDYLRNMAGVLKPRAIVVLQYSDKTKELARRIPGFADNDPERMRQQIEARGYTVYEEDTTSLPHSAVVRFGPAPADPAAK
;
A
#
# COMPACT_ATOMS: atom_id res chain seq x y z
N MET A 1 -8.94 -21.00 -11.97
CA MET A 1 -8.70 -19.59 -12.31
C MET A 1 -7.28 -19.26 -11.90
N PRO A 2 -6.53 -18.40 -12.60
CA PRO A 2 -5.20 -18.01 -12.13
C PRO A 2 -5.30 -17.25 -10.80
N PRO A 3 -4.28 -17.33 -9.93
CA PRO A 3 -4.19 -16.61 -8.68
C PRO A 3 -4.44 -15.10 -8.85
N LEU A 4 -4.93 -14.42 -7.81
CA LEU A 4 -5.22 -12.98 -7.86
C LEU A 4 -4.00 -12.16 -8.25
N GLU A 5 -2.81 -12.54 -7.79
CA GLU A 5 -1.53 -11.94 -8.19
C GLU A 5 -1.30 -12.03 -9.69
N THR A 6 -1.53 -13.19 -10.28
CA THR A 6 -1.44 -13.37 -11.74
C THR A 6 -2.47 -12.50 -12.44
N ARG A 7 -3.66 -12.31 -11.86
CA ARG A 7 -4.72 -11.45 -12.41
C ARG A 7 -4.36 -9.97 -12.27
N ILE A 8 -3.83 -9.54 -11.13
CA ILE A 8 -3.32 -8.17 -10.91
C ILE A 8 -2.16 -7.91 -11.87
N HIS A 9 -1.21 -8.84 -11.96
CA HIS A 9 -0.05 -8.73 -12.84
C HIS A 9 -0.43 -8.71 -14.33
N LEU A 10 -1.31 -9.60 -14.77
CA LEU A 10 -1.84 -9.62 -16.13
C LEU A 10 -2.67 -8.37 -16.46
N ASP A 11 -3.44 -7.86 -15.50
CA ASP A 11 -4.18 -6.61 -15.67
C ASP A 11 -3.24 -5.40 -15.74
N MET A 12 -2.16 -5.38 -14.97
CA MET A 12 -1.15 -4.33 -15.00
C MET A 12 -0.41 -4.35 -16.34
N LEU A 13 0.00 -5.52 -16.82
CA LEU A 13 0.60 -5.70 -18.15
C LEU A 13 -0.39 -5.30 -19.27
N ALA A 14 -1.65 -5.66 -19.16
CA ALA A 14 -2.68 -5.26 -20.11
C ALA A 14 -2.93 -3.73 -20.10
N ARG A 15 -2.72 -3.08 -18.96
CA ARG A 15 -2.84 -1.62 -18.80
C ARG A 15 -1.68 -0.87 -19.43
N SER A 16 -0.46 -1.41 -19.37
CA SER A 16 0.74 -0.79 -19.92
C SER A 16 0.72 -0.73 -21.45
N GLN A 17 0.05 -1.67 -22.11
CA GLN A 17 0.21 -1.86 -23.54
C GLN A 17 -0.79 -1.14 -24.45
N ARG A 18 -1.97 -0.64 -24.00
CA ARG A 18 -2.91 0.13 -24.84
C ARG A 18 -3.94 0.97 -24.05
N PRO A 19 -3.90 2.29 -24.09
CA PRO A 19 -4.99 3.13 -23.61
C PRO A 19 -6.10 3.27 -24.67
N GLY A 20 -7.00 2.30 -24.80
CA GLY A 20 -8.05 2.31 -25.78
C GLY A 20 -9.41 1.85 -25.24
N LEU A 21 -10.46 1.98 -26.06
CA LEU A 21 -11.85 1.64 -25.71
C LEU A 21 -11.99 0.19 -25.20
N ARG A 22 -11.24 -0.77 -25.76
CA ARG A 22 -11.25 -2.17 -25.30
C ARG A 22 -10.84 -2.31 -23.84
N ARG A 23 -9.83 -1.57 -23.39
CA ARG A 23 -9.38 -1.55 -22.00
C ARG A 23 -10.45 -0.96 -21.08
N ARG A 24 -11.07 0.16 -21.50
CA ARG A 24 -12.14 0.79 -20.72
C ARG A 24 -13.34 -0.14 -20.56
N LEU A 25 -13.71 -0.87 -21.62
CA LEU A 25 -14.78 -1.87 -21.59
C LEU A 25 -14.44 -3.07 -20.70
N GLN A 26 -13.18 -3.54 -20.70
CA GLN A 26 -12.74 -4.62 -19.83
C GLN A 26 -12.77 -4.20 -18.35
N LEU A 27 -12.30 -3.00 -18.02
CA LEU A 27 -12.35 -2.46 -16.67
C LEU A 27 -13.79 -2.24 -16.19
N ALA A 28 -14.65 -1.69 -17.05
CA ALA A 28 -16.07 -1.52 -16.76
C ALA A 28 -16.77 -2.86 -16.53
N ARG A 29 -16.52 -3.86 -17.41
CA ARG A 29 -17.08 -5.20 -17.29
C ARG A 29 -16.65 -5.87 -15.98
N ARG A 30 -15.36 -5.74 -15.59
CA ARG A 30 -14.85 -6.29 -14.35
C ARG A 30 -15.43 -5.60 -13.12
N ALA A 31 -15.59 -4.28 -13.16
CA ALA A 31 -16.20 -3.51 -12.07
C ALA A 31 -17.69 -3.85 -11.86
N LEU A 32 -18.37 -4.38 -12.86
CA LEU A 32 -19.77 -4.80 -12.78
C LEU A 32 -19.97 -6.26 -12.39
N LEU A 33 -18.93 -7.10 -12.51
CA LEU A 33 -19.03 -8.51 -12.08
C LEU A 33 -19.00 -8.58 -10.56
N PRO A 34 -19.87 -9.41 -9.92
CA PRO A 34 -19.81 -9.66 -8.49
C PRO A 34 -18.48 -10.33 -8.14
N GLU A 35 -17.77 -9.80 -7.15
CA GLU A 35 -16.69 -10.52 -6.50
C GLU A 35 -17.32 -11.51 -5.51
N GLU A 36 -16.83 -12.76 -5.49
CA GLU A 36 -17.26 -13.73 -4.50
C GLU A 36 -16.90 -13.20 -3.11
N GLY A 37 -17.92 -12.82 -2.32
CA GLY A 37 -17.77 -12.27 -0.97
C GLY A 37 -18.41 -10.89 -0.73
N ASP A 38 -18.97 -10.24 -1.74
CA ASP A 38 -19.72 -8.97 -1.58
C ASP A 38 -21.08 -9.22 -0.90
N ALA A 39 -21.09 -9.21 0.42
CA ALA A 39 -22.29 -9.44 1.25
C ALA A 39 -23.12 -8.18 1.55
N LEU A 40 -22.78 -7.01 0.96
CA LEU A 40 -23.53 -5.76 1.16
C LEU A 40 -23.99 -5.22 -0.20
N GLU A 41 -25.20 -5.64 -0.59
CA GLU A 41 -25.72 -5.53 -1.95
C GLU A 41 -25.85 -4.10 -2.51
N ALA A 42 -26.24 -3.11 -1.73
CA ALA A 42 -26.50 -1.76 -2.24
C ALA A 42 -25.25 -0.91 -2.37
N GLU A 43 -24.37 -0.91 -1.38
CA GLU A 43 -23.11 -0.16 -1.42
C GLU A 43 -22.11 -0.77 -2.41
N GLY A 44 -22.06 -2.09 -2.49
CA GLY A 44 -21.25 -2.81 -3.46
C GLY A 44 -21.64 -2.51 -4.90
N LEU A 45 -22.94 -2.44 -5.20
CA LEU A 45 -23.45 -2.09 -6.53
C LEU A 45 -23.15 -0.63 -6.88
N ALA A 46 -23.39 0.30 -5.97
CA ALA A 46 -23.09 1.73 -6.20
C ALA A 46 -21.59 1.96 -6.44
N ARG A 47 -20.72 1.27 -5.70
CA ARG A 47 -19.26 1.30 -5.89
C ARG A 47 -18.87 0.75 -7.27
N ARG A 48 -19.41 -0.42 -7.66
CA ARG A 48 -19.15 -1.04 -8.97
C ARG A 48 -19.62 -0.18 -10.13
N THR A 49 -20.83 0.37 -10.02
CA THR A 49 -21.38 1.28 -11.07
C THR A 49 -20.53 2.53 -11.21
N ARG A 50 -20.08 3.13 -10.11
CA ARG A 50 -19.22 4.32 -10.11
C ARG A 50 -17.84 4.01 -10.72
N ALA A 51 -17.26 2.84 -10.41
CA ALA A 51 -16.01 2.36 -10.99
C ALA A 51 -16.14 2.09 -12.51
N ALA A 52 -17.24 1.48 -12.92
CA ALA A 52 -17.54 1.23 -14.34
C ALA A 52 -17.74 2.52 -15.14
N LEU A 53 -18.47 3.48 -14.60
CA LEU A 53 -18.65 4.81 -15.21
C LEU A 53 -17.31 5.56 -15.31
N GLY A 54 -16.49 5.51 -14.24
CA GLY A 54 -15.15 6.09 -14.29
C GLY A 54 -14.25 5.48 -15.36
N ALA A 55 -14.31 4.18 -15.56
CA ALA A 55 -13.56 3.49 -16.61
C ALA A 55 -14.04 3.84 -18.02
N LEU A 56 -15.36 4.01 -18.22
CA LEU A 56 -15.94 4.36 -19.51
C LEU A 56 -15.73 5.83 -19.89
N PHE A 57 -15.94 6.74 -18.95
CA PHE A 57 -15.93 8.18 -19.23
C PHE A 57 -14.58 8.86 -18.94
N GLY A 58 -13.54 8.09 -18.57
CA GLY A 58 -12.19 8.61 -18.45
C GLY A 58 -12.01 9.59 -17.29
N SER A 59 -12.83 9.46 -16.19
CA SER A 59 -12.52 10.15 -14.96
C SER A 59 -11.11 9.73 -14.54
N ARG A 60 -10.26 10.70 -14.15
CA ARG A 60 -8.91 10.46 -13.61
C ARG A 60 -9.00 9.80 -12.22
N ARG A 61 -9.59 8.60 -12.18
CA ARG A 61 -9.63 7.83 -10.95
C ARG A 61 -8.27 7.20 -10.75
N LEU A 62 -7.69 7.49 -9.61
CA LEU A 62 -6.46 6.86 -9.16
C LEU A 62 -6.68 5.34 -9.08
N TYR A 63 -5.76 4.57 -9.63
CA TYR A 63 -5.74 3.12 -9.47
C TYR A 63 -5.73 2.77 -7.98
N GLY A 64 -6.53 1.81 -7.58
CA GLY A 64 -6.66 1.40 -6.18
C GLY A 64 -7.90 1.96 -5.48
N LEU A 65 -8.58 2.99 -6.02
CA LEU A 65 -9.84 3.48 -5.46
C LEU A 65 -11.00 2.46 -5.61
N GLU A 66 -10.86 1.50 -6.49
CA GLU A 66 -11.79 0.36 -6.61
C GLU A 66 -11.83 -0.52 -5.36
N TRP A 67 -10.78 -0.51 -4.54
CA TRP A 67 -10.73 -1.20 -3.25
C TRP A 67 -11.15 -0.31 -2.08
N GLY A 68 -11.82 0.79 -2.34
CA GLY A 68 -12.35 1.73 -1.39
C GLY A 68 -11.57 3.05 -1.33
N ASP A 69 -12.32 4.12 -1.14
CA ASP A 69 -11.76 5.44 -0.93
C ASP A 69 -11.62 5.70 0.58
N PRO A 70 -10.42 6.08 1.09
CA PRO A 70 -10.23 6.46 2.49
C PRO A 70 -11.08 7.65 2.95
N ASP A 71 -11.68 8.42 2.05
CA ASP A 71 -12.63 9.47 2.41
C ASP A 71 -14.06 8.94 2.59
N GLU A 72 -14.38 7.79 1.98
CA GLU A 72 -15.74 7.23 1.98
C GLU A 72 -15.87 6.04 2.93
N VAL A 73 -14.86 5.15 2.98
CA VAL A 73 -14.92 3.88 3.72
C VAL A 73 -14.40 4.04 5.15
N ALA A 74 -15.23 3.72 6.15
CA ALA A 74 -14.96 4.01 7.56
C ALA A 74 -13.64 3.41 8.08
N TYR A 75 -13.36 2.13 7.80
CA TYR A 75 -12.14 1.48 8.27
C TYR A 75 -10.87 2.01 7.57
N LEU A 76 -10.97 2.43 6.29
CA LEU A 76 -9.87 3.09 5.59
C LEU A 76 -9.65 4.52 6.10
N ARG A 77 -10.73 5.21 6.44
CA ARG A 77 -10.68 6.53 7.10
C ARG A 77 -9.96 6.44 8.44
N HIS A 78 -10.24 5.39 9.23
CA HIS A 78 -9.52 5.13 10.47
C HIS A 78 -8.01 4.99 10.22
N VAL A 79 -7.60 4.16 9.26
CA VAL A 79 -6.18 4.02 8.89
C VAL A 79 -5.57 5.36 8.47
N ARG A 80 -6.27 6.12 7.62
CA ARG A 80 -5.83 7.45 7.19
C ARG A 80 -5.61 8.40 8.35
N ASP A 81 -6.59 8.50 9.24
CA ASP A 81 -6.61 9.53 10.28
C ASP A 81 -5.75 9.15 11.49
N HIS A 82 -5.61 7.85 11.80
CA HIS A 82 -4.85 7.37 12.95
C HIS A 82 -3.41 6.94 12.59
N PHE A 83 -3.21 6.23 11.47
CA PHE A 83 -1.93 5.64 11.13
C PHE A 83 -1.13 6.40 10.06
N LEU A 84 -1.72 7.37 9.34
CA LEU A 84 -1.02 8.09 8.30
C LEU A 84 -0.88 9.59 8.60
N LYS A 85 -1.98 10.33 8.69
CA LYS A 85 -1.98 11.80 8.81
C LYS A 85 -1.15 12.35 9.98
N PRO A 86 -1.11 11.74 11.17
CA PRO A 86 -0.33 12.27 12.30
C PRO A 86 1.17 12.37 12.02
N TYR A 87 1.67 11.60 11.06
CA TYR A 87 3.10 11.52 10.73
C TYR A 87 3.51 12.33 9.50
N VAL A 88 2.55 12.98 8.84
CA VAL A 88 2.80 13.77 7.63
C VAL A 88 2.76 15.25 7.95
N THR A 89 3.91 15.90 7.93
CA THR A 89 4.08 17.34 8.18
C THR A 89 5.06 17.95 7.18
N PRO A 90 5.11 19.29 7.03
CA PRO A 90 6.09 19.94 6.17
C PRO A 90 7.56 19.71 6.56
N ALA A 91 7.83 19.13 7.74
CA ALA A 91 9.17 18.77 8.19
C ALA A 91 9.53 17.30 7.90
N THR A 92 8.56 16.46 7.56
CA THR A 92 8.71 15.00 7.47
C THR A 92 9.17 14.58 6.09
N VAL A 93 10.19 13.73 6.01
CA VAL A 93 10.52 12.96 4.81
C VAL A 93 9.77 11.64 4.87
N VAL A 94 8.94 11.40 3.87
CA VAL A 94 8.07 10.22 3.79
C VAL A 94 8.56 9.28 2.69
N LEU A 95 8.42 7.99 2.91
CA LEU A 95 8.62 6.95 1.90
C LEU A 95 7.36 6.09 1.83
N GLU A 96 6.73 6.02 0.67
CA GLU A 96 5.60 5.12 0.39
C GLU A 96 6.08 3.94 -0.43
N VAL A 97 5.82 2.71 0.05
CA VAL A 97 6.10 1.47 -0.67
C VAL A 97 4.82 0.95 -1.31
N GLY A 98 4.85 0.72 -2.62
CA GLY A 98 3.69 0.25 -3.37
C GLY A 98 2.58 1.30 -3.49
N PRO A 99 2.87 2.54 -3.94
CA PRO A 99 1.87 3.62 -4.03
C PRO A 99 0.73 3.32 -5.00
N GLY A 100 0.92 2.38 -5.93
CA GLY A 100 -0.06 2.04 -6.95
C GLY A 100 -0.45 3.26 -7.79
N GLY A 101 -1.74 3.60 -7.83
CA GLY A 101 -2.24 4.81 -8.52
C GLY A 101 -2.28 6.06 -7.64
N GLY A 102 -1.72 6.02 -6.42
CA GLY A 102 -1.67 7.18 -5.54
C GLY A 102 -2.87 7.36 -4.62
N ARG A 103 -3.62 6.29 -4.35
CA ARG A 103 -4.77 6.33 -3.42
C ARG A 103 -4.41 6.90 -2.06
N TRP A 104 -3.25 6.54 -1.53
CA TRP A 104 -2.73 7.01 -0.25
C TRP A 104 -1.77 8.18 -0.41
N THR A 105 -1.00 8.24 -1.51
CA THR A 105 -0.05 9.30 -1.85
C THR A 105 -0.65 10.70 -1.69
N ARG A 106 -1.92 10.89 -2.09
CA ARG A 106 -2.62 12.19 -2.02
C ARG A 106 -2.68 12.80 -0.62
N TYR A 107 -2.59 11.97 0.43
CA TYR A 107 -2.59 12.46 1.82
C TYR A 107 -1.19 12.79 2.33
N MET A 108 -0.15 12.48 1.56
CA MET A 108 1.25 12.69 1.92
C MET A 108 1.93 13.83 1.15
N LEU A 109 1.20 14.50 0.24
CA LEU A 109 1.73 15.59 -0.59
C LEU A 109 2.20 16.82 0.20
N GLY A 110 1.77 16.97 1.46
CA GLY A 110 2.21 18.02 2.36
C GLY A 110 3.55 17.73 3.08
N ALA A 111 4.19 16.61 2.80
CA ALA A 111 5.49 16.26 3.35
C ALA A 111 6.61 17.14 2.79
N ARG A 112 7.72 17.26 3.53
CA ARG A 112 8.94 17.95 3.06
C ARG A 112 9.50 17.30 1.80
N HIS A 113 9.47 15.97 1.76
CA HIS A 113 9.84 15.17 0.61
C HIS A 113 9.10 13.84 0.66
N LEU A 114 8.70 13.31 -0.49
CA LEU A 114 7.99 12.06 -0.61
C LEU A 114 8.67 11.17 -1.66
N TYR A 115 9.26 10.08 -1.19
CA TYR A 115 9.76 8.99 -2.04
C TYR A 115 8.63 8.00 -2.31
N LEU A 116 8.36 7.71 -3.58
CA LEU A 116 7.36 6.75 -4.05
C LEU A 116 8.11 5.58 -4.68
N VAL A 117 8.11 4.44 -3.98
CA VAL A 117 8.88 3.25 -4.37
C VAL A 117 7.94 2.16 -4.85
N ASP A 118 8.13 1.70 -6.08
CA ASP A 118 7.34 0.61 -6.66
C ASP A 118 8.22 -0.29 -7.54
N TYR A 119 7.89 -1.57 -7.61
CA TYR A 119 8.53 -2.52 -8.52
C TYR A 119 8.12 -2.29 -9.98
N HIS A 120 6.91 -1.76 -10.21
CA HIS A 120 6.30 -1.58 -11.52
C HIS A 120 6.50 -0.16 -12.05
N GLN A 121 7.35 -0.04 -13.06
CA GLN A 121 7.63 1.26 -13.72
C GLN A 121 6.36 1.91 -14.27
N GLU A 122 5.42 1.13 -14.78
CA GLU A 122 4.18 1.62 -15.38
C GLU A 122 3.30 2.36 -14.36
N LEU A 123 3.29 1.93 -13.10
CA LEU A 123 2.57 2.63 -12.02
C LEU A 123 3.27 3.93 -11.66
N LEU A 124 4.59 3.94 -11.59
CA LEU A 124 5.35 5.17 -11.36
C LEU A 124 5.14 6.19 -12.49
N ASP A 125 5.07 5.74 -13.74
CA ASP A 125 4.76 6.60 -14.88
C ASP A 125 3.33 7.18 -14.81
N GLU A 126 2.37 6.43 -14.30
CA GLU A 126 0.99 6.90 -14.08
C GLU A 126 0.93 7.90 -12.92
N LEU A 127 1.66 7.64 -11.84
CA LEU A 127 1.83 8.57 -10.72
C LEU A 127 2.43 9.89 -11.16
N ALA A 128 3.51 9.86 -11.98
CA ALA A 128 4.18 11.06 -12.50
C ALA A 128 3.26 11.94 -13.35
N ARG A 129 2.23 11.36 -13.96
CA ARG A 129 1.20 12.11 -14.70
C ARG A 129 0.16 12.73 -13.76
N SER A 130 -0.10 12.10 -12.63
CA SER A 130 -1.15 12.48 -11.68
C SER A 130 -0.65 13.42 -10.59
N PHE A 131 0.58 13.23 -10.17
CA PHE A 131 1.22 13.99 -9.09
C PHE A 131 2.51 14.65 -9.63
N ARG A 132 2.64 15.94 -9.46
CA ARG A 132 3.80 16.72 -9.90
C ARG A 132 4.28 17.62 -8.76
N GLY A 133 5.58 17.77 -8.64
CA GLY A 133 6.20 18.66 -7.66
C GLY A 133 7.65 18.25 -7.41
N ASP A 134 8.47 19.24 -7.07
CA ASP A 134 9.91 19.07 -6.81
C ASP A 134 10.18 18.29 -5.51
N THR A 135 9.14 18.09 -4.69
CA THR A 135 9.19 17.31 -3.45
C THR A 135 8.89 15.83 -3.65
N LEU A 136 8.65 15.39 -4.88
CA LEU A 136 8.31 13.99 -5.20
C LEU A 136 9.48 13.34 -5.93
N THR A 137 9.89 12.16 -5.47
CA THR A 137 10.85 11.29 -6.17
C THR A 137 10.25 9.92 -6.37
N MET A 138 10.12 9.51 -7.63
CA MET A 138 9.63 8.19 -8.00
C MET A 138 10.80 7.26 -8.23
N ILE A 139 10.77 6.09 -7.58
CA ILE A 139 11.89 5.15 -7.55
C ILE A 139 11.37 3.77 -7.94
N ARG A 140 11.90 3.23 -9.01
CA ARG A 140 11.72 1.81 -9.29
C ARG A 140 12.71 1.01 -8.45
N ASN A 141 12.18 0.07 -7.68
CA ASN A 141 13.02 -0.87 -6.95
C ASN A 141 13.13 -2.23 -7.66
N SER A 142 14.01 -3.10 -7.14
CA SER A 142 14.22 -4.45 -7.68
C SER A 142 13.53 -5.55 -6.87
N GLY A 143 12.68 -5.17 -5.93
CA GLY A 143 11.90 -6.07 -5.06
C GLY A 143 11.77 -5.53 -3.64
N SER A 144 12.86 -5.37 -2.90
CA SER A 144 12.83 -4.93 -1.49
C SER A 144 13.85 -3.83 -1.15
N ASP A 145 14.55 -3.29 -2.15
CA ASP A 145 15.56 -2.26 -2.00
C ASP A 145 14.99 -0.82 -2.15
N PHE A 146 15.81 0.16 -1.79
CA PHE A 146 15.46 1.59 -1.83
C PHE A 146 16.53 2.40 -2.56
N PRO A 147 16.78 2.14 -3.87
CA PRO A 147 17.84 2.80 -4.61
C PRO A 147 17.61 4.31 -4.68
N GLY A 148 18.66 5.09 -4.36
CA GLY A 148 18.59 6.55 -4.41
C GLY A 148 17.92 7.23 -3.21
N VAL A 149 17.37 6.49 -2.25
CA VAL A 149 16.95 7.05 -0.95
C VAL A 149 18.18 7.23 -0.09
N PRO A 150 18.48 8.47 0.39
CA PRO A 150 19.68 8.69 1.21
C PRO A 150 19.62 7.91 2.54
N PRO A 151 20.76 7.43 3.04
CA PRO A 151 20.81 6.75 4.33
C PRO A 151 20.27 7.63 5.46
N ALA A 152 19.57 7.02 6.40
CA ALA A 152 19.02 7.66 7.61
C ALA A 152 18.27 8.98 7.32
N SER A 153 17.50 9.03 6.23
CA SER A 153 16.81 10.24 5.78
C SER A 153 15.30 10.22 5.99
N VAL A 154 14.70 9.02 6.11
CA VAL A 154 13.26 8.82 6.18
C VAL A 154 12.75 8.95 7.61
N ASP A 155 11.76 9.83 7.82
CA ASP A 155 11.08 10.01 9.10
C ASP A 155 9.86 9.10 9.24
N PHE A 156 9.16 8.84 8.12
CA PHE A 156 7.95 8.04 8.09
C PHE A 156 7.91 7.14 6.85
N LEU A 157 7.69 5.84 7.06
CA LEU A 157 7.47 4.88 5.99
C LEU A 157 6.05 4.34 6.07
N PHE A 158 5.35 4.34 4.95
CA PHE A 158 3.97 3.88 4.83
C PHE A 158 3.81 2.89 3.69
N SER A 159 3.05 1.82 3.92
CA SER A 159 2.63 0.90 2.86
C SER A 159 1.25 0.34 3.14
N PHE A 160 0.38 0.40 2.14
CA PHE A 160 -0.97 -0.15 2.21
C PHE A 160 -1.39 -0.78 0.88
N GLY A 161 -1.81 -2.03 0.91
CA GLY A 161 -2.18 -2.80 -0.27
C GLY A 161 -1.01 -3.45 -1.02
N CYS A 162 0.20 -3.40 -0.45
CA CYS A 162 1.41 -4.03 -1.01
C CYS A 162 1.83 -5.27 -0.19
N PHE A 163 2.12 -5.11 1.09
CA PHE A 163 2.63 -6.20 1.94
C PHE A 163 1.62 -7.33 2.18
N VAL A 164 0.35 -7.12 1.91
CA VAL A 164 -0.67 -8.18 1.93
C VAL A 164 -0.41 -9.28 0.88
N HIS A 165 0.42 -8.99 -0.13
CA HIS A 165 0.75 -9.89 -1.24
C HIS A 165 2.17 -10.44 -1.18
N LEU A 166 2.99 -10.02 -0.21
CA LEU A 166 4.39 -10.37 -0.11
C LEU A 166 4.60 -11.57 0.81
N ASP A 167 5.35 -12.56 0.33
CA ASP A 167 5.76 -13.69 1.14
C ASP A 167 6.72 -13.26 2.25
N SER A 168 6.81 -14.07 3.31
CA SER A 168 7.59 -13.79 4.52
C SER A 168 9.04 -13.43 4.25
N GLU A 169 9.68 -14.08 3.28
CA GLU A 169 11.07 -13.83 2.89
C GLU A 169 11.25 -12.42 2.30
N ILE A 170 10.31 -11.98 1.46
CA ILE A 170 10.35 -10.65 0.85
C ILE A 170 10.07 -9.58 1.92
N ILE A 171 9.14 -9.85 2.83
CA ILE A 171 8.87 -8.96 3.98
C ILE A 171 10.13 -8.80 4.83
N ASP A 172 10.82 -9.90 5.13
CA ASP A 172 12.05 -9.90 5.89
C ASP A 172 13.18 -9.11 5.21
N ASP A 173 13.30 -9.23 3.89
CA ASP A 173 14.24 -8.44 3.09
C ASP A 173 13.90 -6.94 3.13
N TYR A 174 12.62 -6.56 3.04
CA TYR A 174 12.19 -5.18 3.23
C TYR A 174 12.55 -4.65 4.63
N LEU A 175 12.23 -5.40 5.68
CA LEU A 175 12.54 -5.02 7.06
C LEU A 175 14.05 -4.82 7.27
N ARG A 176 14.89 -5.68 6.70
CA ARG A 176 16.35 -5.53 6.72
C ARG A 176 16.82 -4.27 6.00
N ASN A 177 16.30 -4.02 4.78
CA ASN A 177 16.72 -2.92 3.94
C ASN A 177 16.22 -1.55 4.43
N MET A 178 15.06 -1.51 5.10
CA MET A 178 14.53 -0.31 5.76
C MET A 178 15.51 0.30 6.76
N ALA A 179 16.28 -0.53 7.49
CA ALA A 179 17.23 -0.05 8.49
C ALA A 179 18.26 0.95 7.92
N GLY A 180 18.63 0.81 6.64
CA GLY A 180 19.58 1.69 5.98
C GLY A 180 19.04 3.09 5.69
N VAL A 181 17.74 3.25 5.51
CA VAL A 181 17.11 4.52 5.09
C VAL A 181 16.36 5.22 6.22
N LEU A 182 15.91 4.50 7.24
CA LEU A 182 15.16 5.04 8.37
C LEU A 182 16.05 5.84 9.33
N LYS A 183 15.54 6.97 9.80
CA LYS A 183 16.13 7.68 10.93
C LYS A 183 15.94 6.90 12.25
N PRO A 184 16.75 7.17 13.30
CA PRO A 184 16.64 6.47 14.57
C PRO A 184 15.27 6.57 15.28
N ARG A 185 14.46 7.57 14.93
CA ARG A 185 13.12 7.78 15.50
C ARG A 185 12.03 7.69 14.42
N ALA A 186 12.33 7.05 13.32
CA ALA A 186 11.37 6.89 12.23
C ALA A 186 10.19 6.02 12.69
N ILE A 187 9.04 6.30 12.10
CA ILE A 187 7.83 5.48 12.26
C ILE A 187 7.59 4.73 10.94
N VAL A 188 7.24 3.48 11.07
CA VAL A 188 6.83 2.61 9.97
C VAL A 188 5.42 2.15 10.20
N VAL A 189 4.59 2.22 9.16
CA VAL A 189 3.22 1.69 9.17
C VAL A 189 3.05 0.79 7.96
N LEU A 190 2.73 -0.47 8.21
CA LEU A 190 2.49 -1.49 7.17
C LEU A 190 1.11 -2.13 7.36
N GLN A 191 0.38 -2.29 6.26
CA GLN A 191 -0.75 -3.23 6.20
C GLN A 191 -0.24 -4.58 5.70
N TYR A 192 -0.57 -5.65 6.38
CA TYR A 192 -0.19 -7.03 6.01
C TYR A 192 -1.40 -7.96 6.03
N SER A 193 -1.30 -9.11 5.35
CA SER A 193 -2.33 -10.15 5.32
C SER A 193 -2.50 -10.80 6.69
N ASP A 194 -3.73 -11.00 7.14
CA ASP A 194 -4.05 -11.70 8.40
C ASP A 194 -4.88 -12.94 8.09
N LYS A 195 -4.22 -14.08 7.90
CA LYS A 195 -4.86 -15.36 7.59
C LYS A 195 -5.59 -16.00 8.77
N THR A 196 -5.57 -15.39 9.95
CA THR A 196 -6.49 -15.80 11.04
C THR A 196 -7.94 -15.42 10.70
N LYS A 197 -8.14 -14.41 9.84
CA LYS A 197 -9.45 -13.93 9.40
C LYS A 197 -9.99 -14.77 8.24
N GLU A 198 -11.29 -15.07 8.29
CA GLU A 198 -11.95 -15.88 7.28
C GLU A 198 -11.89 -15.23 5.89
N LEU A 199 -12.13 -13.92 5.81
CA LEU A 199 -12.11 -13.20 4.54
C LEU A 199 -10.71 -13.22 3.91
N ALA A 200 -9.64 -13.06 4.69
CA ALA A 200 -8.27 -13.13 4.18
C ALA A 200 -7.95 -14.50 3.57
N ARG A 201 -8.45 -15.60 4.18
CA ARG A 201 -8.26 -16.95 3.65
C ARG A 201 -8.94 -17.16 2.29
N ARG A 202 -10.02 -16.44 2.04
CA ARG A 202 -10.80 -16.51 0.78
C ARG A 202 -10.25 -15.62 -0.34
N ILE A 203 -9.39 -14.64 -0.02
CA ILE A 203 -8.82 -13.75 -1.03
C ILE A 203 -7.59 -14.42 -1.65
N PRO A 204 -7.66 -14.85 -2.93
CA PRO A 204 -6.50 -15.38 -3.63
C PRO A 204 -5.40 -14.32 -3.76
N GLY A 205 -4.15 -14.70 -3.55
CA GLY A 205 -3.02 -13.78 -3.68
C GLY A 205 -2.70 -12.97 -2.42
N PHE A 206 -3.45 -13.14 -1.32
CA PHE A 206 -2.99 -12.70 -0.01
C PHE A 206 -1.96 -13.70 0.53
N ALA A 207 -0.82 -13.18 0.96
CA ALA A 207 0.26 -13.96 1.52
C ALA A 207 -0.16 -14.68 2.80
N ASP A 208 0.48 -15.81 3.08
CA ASP A 208 0.28 -16.57 4.31
C ASP A 208 1.01 -15.87 5.47
N ASN A 209 0.33 -14.93 6.11
CA ASN A 209 0.83 -14.18 7.26
C ASN A 209 -0.26 -14.02 8.33
N ASP A 210 0.16 -13.70 9.54
CA ASP A 210 -0.67 -13.46 10.71
C ASP A 210 0.02 -12.48 11.68
N PRO A 211 -0.69 -11.95 12.70
CA PRO A 211 -0.14 -10.98 13.65
C PRO A 211 1.08 -11.49 14.44
N GLU A 212 1.08 -12.75 14.83
CA GLU A 212 2.19 -13.32 15.60
C GLU A 212 3.47 -13.39 14.76
N ARG A 213 3.36 -13.94 13.54
CA ARG A 213 4.46 -14.05 12.60
C ARG A 213 5.01 -12.68 12.20
N MET A 214 4.13 -11.72 11.88
CA MET A 214 4.54 -10.37 11.51
C MET A 214 5.30 -9.67 12.64
N ARG A 215 4.83 -9.78 13.88
CA ARG A 215 5.51 -9.23 15.06
C ARG A 215 6.88 -9.86 15.26
N GLN A 216 6.99 -11.18 15.19
CA GLN A 216 8.26 -11.91 15.32
C GLN A 216 9.28 -11.45 14.27
N GLN A 217 8.86 -11.27 13.02
CA GLN A 217 9.74 -10.78 11.95
C GLN A 217 10.24 -9.35 12.24
N ILE A 218 9.34 -8.45 12.65
CA ILE A 218 9.69 -7.06 12.99
C ILE A 218 10.70 -7.02 14.13
N GLU A 219 10.43 -7.73 15.22
CA GLU A 219 11.29 -7.77 16.42
C GLU A 219 12.64 -8.45 16.15
N ALA A 220 12.67 -9.51 15.35
CA ALA A 220 13.90 -10.18 14.92
C ALA A 220 14.85 -9.27 14.12
N ARG A 221 14.33 -8.21 13.50
CA ARG A 221 15.10 -7.20 12.79
C ARG A 221 15.47 -5.98 13.64
N GLY A 222 15.26 -6.04 14.95
CA GLY A 222 15.65 -4.99 15.90
C GLY A 222 14.70 -3.79 15.91
N TYR A 223 13.46 -3.97 15.48
CA TYR A 223 12.43 -2.97 15.61
C TYR A 223 11.57 -3.21 16.84
N THR A 224 10.88 -2.17 17.29
CA THR A 224 9.90 -2.23 18.38
C THR A 224 8.51 -1.98 17.80
N VAL A 225 7.58 -2.91 18.06
CA VAL A 225 6.16 -2.73 17.72
C VAL A 225 5.52 -1.81 18.75
N TYR A 226 4.93 -0.71 18.30
CA TYR A 226 4.25 0.28 19.13
C TYR A 226 2.74 0.04 19.21
N GLU A 227 2.16 -0.41 18.11
CA GLU A 227 0.72 -0.62 17.98
C GLU A 227 0.41 -1.60 16.85
N GLU A 228 -0.60 -2.42 17.05
CA GLU A 228 -1.08 -3.34 16.03
C GLU A 228 -2.62 -3.36 16.04
N ASP A 229 -3.22 -2.98 14.93
CA ASP A 229 -4.67 -3.02 14.73
C ASP A 229 -5.05 -4.26 13.92
N THR A 230 -5.52 -5.27 14.63
CA THR A 230 -6.01 -6.53 14.06
C THR A 230 -7.52 -6.56 13.88
N THR A 231 -8.24 -5.49 14.20
CA THR A 231 -9.70 -5.47 14.31
C THR A 231 -10.41 -4.63 13.26
N SER A 232 -9.86 -3.47 12.91
CA SER A 232 -10.53 -2.51 12.03
C SER A 232 -10.68 -2.99 10.59
N LEU A 233 -9.71 -3.76 10.08
CA LEU A 233 -9.75 -4.26 8.70
C LEU A 233 -10.30 -5.68 8.63
N PRO A 234 -11.24 -5.99 7.71
CA PRO A 234 -11.89 -7.31 7.69
C PRO A 234 -11.01 -8.45 7.19
N HIS A 235 -9.90 -8.17 6.49
CA HIS A 235 -9.06 -9.16 5.81
C HIS A 235 -7.56 -9.03 6.09
N SER A 236 -7.15 -8.03 6.86
CA SER A 236 -5.75 -7.71 7.06
C SER A 236 -5.57 -7.02 8.41
N ALA A 237 -4.35 -6.74 8.79
CA ALA A 237 -4.03 -5.96 9.96
C ALA A 237 -3.08 -4.80 9.59
N VAL A 238 -2.97 -3.82 10.47
CA VAL A 238 -2.03 -2.70 10.36
C VAL A 238 -1.11 -2.71 11.57
N VAL A 239 0.18 -2.61 11.33
CA VAL A 239 1.18 -2.51 12.39
C VAL A 239 1.95 -1.21 12.29
N ARG A 240 2.18 -0.56 13.44
CA ARG A 240 3.04 0.60 13.61
C ARG A 240 4.23 0.21 14.47
N PHE A 241 5.42 0.46 13.94
CA PHE A 241 6.68 0.13 14.61
C PHE A 241 7.78 1.12 14.22
N GLY A 242 8.95 0.97 14.77
CA GLY A 242 10.12 1.77 14.42
C GLY A 242 11.41 1.17 14.96
N PRO A 243 12.57 1.77 14.62
CA PRO A 243 13.85 1.35 15.19
C PRO A 243 13.78 1.32 16.72
N ALA A 244 14.31 0.25 17.30
CA ALA A 244 14.40 0.18 18.76
C ALA A 244 15.17 1.40 19.29
N PRO A 245 14.75 1.99 20.43
CA PRO A 245 15.50 3.06 21.06
C PRO A 245 16.96 2.61 21.26
N ALA A 246 17.91 3.46 20.90
CA ALA A 246 19.32 3.16 21.18
C ALA A 246 19.47 2.91 22.68
N ASP A 247 20.10 1.80 23.03
CA ASP A 247 20.42 1.51 24.44
C ASP A 247 21.31 2.65 24.99
N PRO A 248 20.84 3.40 26.01
CA PRO A 248 21.63 4.48 26.58
C PRO A 248 22.93 3.98 27.25
N ALA A 249 23.07 2.68 27.46
CA ALA A 249 24.27 2.04 28.05
C ALA A 249 25.29 1.56 27.00
N ALA A 250 25.00 1.63 25.71
CA ALA A 250 25.92 1.24 24.64
C ALA A 250 26.85 2.41 24.20
N LYS A 251 27.58 3.00 25.17
CA LYS A 251 28.66 3.95 24.91
C LYS A 251 29.94 3.46 25.53
#